data_72f99600b0b412fd8de487cbd4318e73
#
_entry.id   72f99600b0b412fd8de487cbd4318e73
#
_cell.length_a   1.000
_cell.length_b   1.000
_cell.length_c   1.000
_cell.angle_alpha   90.00
_cell.angle_beta   90.00
_cell.angle_gamma   90.00
#
_symmetry.space_group_name_H-M   'P 1'
#
loop_
_entity.id
_entity.type
_entity.pdbx_description
1 polymer ?
#
loop_
_entity_poly.entity_id
_entity_poly.type
_entity_poly.pdbx_seq_one_letter_code
_entity_poly.pdbx_strand_id
1 'polypeptide(L)'
;MSELSNPDIVSFKNDEQTGGVSSKPVEDIEVKDAQMIFDSVWHELEKEVGAENLKFPAEIFWLNGAPGAGKGTQTAFIMEFRDLTERPIVVSELLQSPEAKKKIDAGLLAGDREVTKLVLRELLDPKYESGAVVDGYPRTKTQVECLKRFHRRLSDLRSKYLGTFLESQFPKPRFH
;
A
#
# COMPACT_ATOMS: atom_id res chain seq x y z
N MET A 1 71.80 -6.11 46.72
CA MET A 1 72.30 -4.90 45.98
C MET A 1 71.41 -4.70 44.78
N SER A 2 70.87 -3.54 44.70
CA SER A 2 70.15 -2.84 43.60
C SER A 2 68.81 -3.38 43.18
N GLU A 3 67.86 -2.71 43.74
CA GLU A 3 66.48 -2.52 43.27
C GLU A 3 66.46 -1.91 41.88
N LEU A 4 65.57 -2.36 41.02
CA LEU A 4 65.16 -1.64 39.84
C LEU A 4 63.67 -1.38 39.92
N SER A 5 63.35 -0.13 40.07
CA SER A 5 62.06 0.49 40.12
C SER A 5 61.25 0.26 38.82
N ASN A 6 60.03 -0.05 38.98
CA ASN A 6 59.04 -0.15 37.90
C ASN A 6 58.43 1.25 37.62
N PRO A 7 58.40 1.74 36.40
CA PRO A 7 57.72 2.99 36.08
C PRO A 7 56.22 2.78 35.75
N ASP A 8 55.47 3.63 36.34
CA ASP A 8 54.11 4.13 36.13
C ASP A 8 53.24 3.52 35.02
N ILE A 9 52.20 2.86 35.45
CA ILE A 9 51.04 2.53 34.61
C ILE A 9 50.16 3.79 34.51
N VAL A 10 50.18 4.43 33.36
CA VAL A 10 49.26 5.52 33.02
C VAL A 10 47.89 4.93 32.79
N SER A 11 46.96 5.19 33.72
CA SER A 11 45.55 4.88 33.59
C SER A 11 44.87 5.77 32.55
N PHE A 12 44.58 5.24 31.38
CA PHE A 12 43.68 5.90 30.43
C PHE A 12 42.25 5.73 30.90
N LYS A 13 41.64 6.80 31.39
CA LYS A 13 40.20 6.90 31.56
C LYS A 13 39.59 7.02 30.17
N ASN A 14 38.89 5.99 29.75
CA ASN A 14 37.99 6.04 28.61
C ASN A 14 36.71 6.76 29.05
N ASP A 15 36.59 8.02 28.70
CA ASP A 15 35.30 8.71 28.69
C ASP A 15 34.53 8.25 27.47
N GLU A 16 33.79 7.16 27.60
CA GLU A 16 32.73 6.75 26.63
C GLU A 16 31.52 7.67 26.82
N GLN A 17 31.52 8.81 26.17
CA GLN A 17 30.31 9.50 25.80
C GLN A 17 29.77 8.88 24.50
N THR A 18 29.13 7.74 24.60
CA THR A 18 28.26 7.25 23.53
C THR A 18 26.97 8.08 23.54
N GLY A 19 26.99 9.18 22.80
CA GLY A 19 25.76 9.83 22.37
C GLY A 19 24.95 8.84 21.53
N GLY A 20 23.97 8.20 22.14
CA GLY A 20 23.04 7.33 21.46
C GLY A 20 22.27 8.12 20.41
N VAL A 21 22.70 8.03 19.17
CA VAL A 21 21.87 8.39 18.03
C VAL A 21 20.78 7.35 18.00
N SER A 22 19.61 7.70 18.53
CA SER A 22 18.38 6.93 18.37
C SER A 22 18.05 6.91 16.87
N SER A 23 18.60 5.95 16.15
CA SER A 23 18.16 5.63 14.81
C SER A 23 16.75 5.05 14.92
N LYS A 24 15.74 5.88 14.68
CA LYS A 24 14.37 5.36 14.50
C LYS A 24 14.42 4.30 13.41
N PRO A 25 13.79 3.13 13.62
CA PRO A 25 13.80 2.08 12.62
C PRO A 25 13.29 2.60 11.27
N VAL A 26 13.90 2.16 10.18
CA VAL A 26 13.49 2.51 8.81
C VAL A 26 12.00 2.23 8.58
N GLU A 27 11.45 1.23 9.27
CA GLU A 27 10.02 0.91 9.28
C GLU A 27 9.12 2.09 9.69
N ASP A 28 9.55 2.95 10.61
CA ASP A 28 8.76 4.12 11.03
C ASP A 28 8.61 5.18 9.93
N ILE A 29 9.58 5.27 9.02
CA ILE A 29 9.56 6.21 7.90
C ILE A 29 8.57 5.72 6.84
N GLU A 30 8.67 4.46 6.43
CA GLU A 30 7.77 3.85 5.43
C GLU A 30 6.30 3.90 5.88
N VAL A 31 6.03 3.70 7.16
CA VAL A 31 4.67 3.76 7.73
C VAL A 31 4.12 5.20 7.70
N LYS A 32 4.94 6.20 7.99
CA LYS A 32 4.54 7.61 7.92
C LYS A 32 4.31 8.08 6.49
N ASP A 33 5.21 7.70 5.58
CA ASP A 33 5.06 8.02 4.16
C ASP A 33 3.79 7.38 3.59
N ALA A 34 3.51 6.12 3.92
CA ALA A 34 2.28 5.45 3.53
C ALA A 34 1.02 6.13 4.07
N GLN A 35 1.07 6.69 5.29
CA GLN A 35 -0.05 7.45 5.82
C GLN A 35 -0.34 8.70 5.01
N MET A 36 0.69 9.51 4.77
CA MET A 36 0.56 10.74 4.00
C MET A 36 0.09 10.47 2.57
N ILE A 37 0.65 9.44 1.95
CA ILE A 37 0.26 8.97 0.61
C ILE A 37 -1.20 8.56 0.59
N PHE A 38 -1.60 7.66 1.47
CA PHE A 38 -2.96 7.14 1.49
C PHE A 38 -3.99 8.24 1.77
N ASP A 39 -3.76 9.09 2.77
CA ASP A 39 -4.68 10.16 3.13
C ASP A 39 -4.82 11.19 1.98
N SER A 40 -3.72 11.50 1.30
CA SER A 40 -3.73 12.37 0.11
C SER A 40 -4.53 11.75 -1.03
N VAL A 41 -4.29 10.47 -1.36
CA VAL A 41 -5.01 9.76 -2.42
C VAL A 41 -6.49 9.65 -2.09
N TRP A 42 -6.83 9.27 -0.87
CA TRP A 42 -8.22 9.15 -0.42
C TRP A 42 -8.98 10.49 -0.56
N HIS A 43 -8.38 11.57 -0.08
CA HIS A 43 -8.98 12.90 -0.18
C HIS A 43 -9.19 13.35 -1.64
N GLU A 44 -8.27 13.02 -2.55
CA GLU A 44 -8.45 13.31 -3.97
C GLU A 44 -9.60 12.51 -4.57
N LEU A 45 -9.71 11.22 -4.26
CA LEU A 45 -10.82 10.39 -4.72
C LEU A 45 -12.16 10.88 -4.18
N GLU A 46 -12.21 11.29 -2.90
CA GLU A 46 -13.41 11.93 -2.33
C GLU A 46 -13.82 13.19 -3.08
N LYS A 47 -12.85 14.01 -3.49
CA LYS A 47 -13.13 15.21 -4.30
C LYS A 47 -13.56 14.90 -5.73
N GLU A 48 -13.00 13.84 -6.33
CA GLU A 48 -13.29 13.47 -7.72
C GLU A 48 -14.69 12.86 -7.89
N VAL A 49 -15.11 12.00 -6.97
CA VAL A 49 -16.36 11.22 -7.12
C VAL A 49 -17.42 11.52 -6.08
N GLY A 50 -17.10 12.26 -5.01
CA GLY A 50 -17.95 12.45 -3.84
C GLY A 50 -17.81 11.31 -2.83
N ALA A 51 -17.87 11.64 -1.54
CA ALA A 51 -17.69 10.67 -0.47
C ALA A 51 -18.74 9.54 -0.49
N GLU A 52 -19.97 9.87 -0.92
CA GLU A 52 -21.08 8.92 -1.07
C GLU A 52 -20.92 7.94 -2.22
N ASN A 53 -20.05 8.24 -3.19
CA ASN A 53 -19.78 7.41 -4.36
C ASN A 53 -18.48 6.60 -4.23
N LEU A 54 -17.84 6.63 -3.07
CA LEU A 54 -16.65 5.81 -2.78
C LEU A 54 -17.06 4.36 -2.50
N LYS A 55 -17.56 3.68 -3.52
CA LYS A 55 -18.00 2.28 -3.46
C LYS A 55 -16.93 1.38 -4.03
N PHE A 56 -16.43 0.48 -3.20
CA PHE A 56 -15.40 -0.48 -3.59
C PHE A 56 -15.94 -1.90 -3.58
N PRO A 57 -15.34 -2.81 -4.37
CA PRO A 57 -15.69 -4.22 -4.33
C PRO A 57 -15.61 -4.79 -2.91
N ALA A 58 -16.57 -5.63 -2.54
CA ALA A 58 -16.54 -6.34 -1.25
C ALA A 58 -15.39 -7.33 -1.16
N GLU A 59 -14.97 -7.86 -2.30
CA GLU A 59 -13.92 -8.87 -2.39
C GLU A 59 -12.88 -8.46 -3.42
N ILE A 60 -11.62 -8.44 -2.98
CA ILE A 60 -10.49 -8.08 -3.83
C ILE A 60 -9.36 -9.09 -3.65
N PHE A 61 -8.91 -9.67 -4.75
CA PHE A 61 -7.77 -10.58 -4.82
C PHE A 61 -6.53 -9.80 -5.27
N TRP A 62 -5.53 -9.74 -4.40
CA TRP A 62 -4.28 -9.05 -4.64
C TRP A 62 -3.22 -10.05 -5.07
N LEU A 63 -2.97 -10.13 -6.38
CA LEU A 63 -1.96 -11.04 -6.92
C LEU A 63 -0.63 -10.33 -7.06
N ASN A 64 0.39 -10.90 -6.43
CA ASN A 64 1.76 -10.45 -6.55
C ASN A 64 2.69 -11.64 -6.79
N GLY A 65 3.81 -11.40 -7.43
CA GLY A 65 4.81 -12.44 -7.72
C GLY A 65 5.68 -12.10 -8.91
N ALA A 66 6.79 -12.81 -9.02
CA ALA A 66 7.75 -12.65 -10.12
C ALA A 66 7.11 -12.92 -11.49
N PRO A 67 7.67 -12.37 -12.58
CA PRO A 67 7.30 -12.79 -13.93
C PRO A 67 7.43 -14.32 -14.07
N GLY A 68 6.46 -14.96 -14.70
CA GLY A 68 6.45 -16.42 -14.86
C GLY A 68 5.97 -17.23 -13.64
N ALA A 69 5.61 -16.61 -12.52
CA ALA A 69 5.12 -17.30 -11.31
C ALA A 69 3.70 -17.89 -11.42
N GLY A 70 3.11 -17.93 -12.61
CA GLY A 70 1.80 -18.53 -12.82
C GLY A 70 0.62 -17.63 -12.42
N LYS A 71 0.84 -16.33 -12.22
CA LYS A 71 -0.25 -15.38 -11.86
C LYS A 71 -1.44 -15.44 -12.81
N GLY A 72 -1.19 -15.46 -14.12
CA GLY A 72 -2.25 -15.54 -15.12
C GLY A 72 -3.13 -16.80 -14.99
N THR A 73 -2.54 -17.94 -14.68
CA THR A 73 -3.27 -19.19 -14.41
C THR A 73 -4.10 -19.06 -13.14
N GLN A 74 -3.52 -18.51 -12.07
CA GLN A 74 -4.25 -18.27 -10.81
C GLN A 74 -5.38 -17.27 -11.01
N THR A 75 -5.16 -16.21 -11.77
CA THR A 75 -6.18 -15.21 -12.13
C THR A 75 -7.39 -15.88 -12.79
N ALA A 76 -7.15 -16.69 -13.84
CA ALA A 76 -8.22 -17.38 -14.55
C ALA A 76 -9.02 -18.29 -13.61
N PHE A 77 -8.33 -19.06 -12.76
CA PHE A 77 -8.95 -19.93 -11.78
C PHE A 77 -9.80 -19.18 -10.73
N ILE A 78 -9.28 -18.06 -10.20
CA ILE A 78 -9.99 -17.22 -9.24
C ILE A 78 -11.26 -16.66 -9.89
N MET A 79 -11.13 -16.13 -11.11
CA MET A 79 -12.25 -15.54 -11.83
C MET A 79 -13.37 -16.56 -12.08
N GLU A 80 -13.02 -17.75 -12.55
CA GLU A 80 -13.97 -18.84 -12.77
C GLU A 80 -14.63 -19.28 -11.46
N PHE A 81 -13.83 -19.52 -10.41
CA PHE A 81 -14.34 -20.01 -9.12
C PHE A 81 -15.23 -19.00 -8.38
N ARG A 82 -15.02 -17.70 -8.63
CA ARG A 82 -15.74 -16.60 -7.98
C ARG A 82 -16.78 -15.94 -8.89
N ASP A 83 -17.03 -16.47 -10.07
CA ASP A 83 -17.93 -15.90 -11.08
C ASP A 83 -17.64 -14.42 -11.39
N LEU A 84 -16.33 -14.05 -11.42
CA LEU A 84 -15.91 -12.71 -11.76
C LEU A 84 -15.84 -12.58 -13.28
N THR A 85 -16.63 -11.69 -13.85
CA THR A 85 -16.75 -11.52 -15.31
C THR A 85 -15.82 -10.44 -15.85
N GLU A 86 -15.42 -9.50 -14.98
CA GLU A 86 -14.63 -8.34 -15.39
C GLU A 86 -13.14 -8.68 -15.48
N ARG A 87 -12.47 -8.08 -16.47
CA ARG A 87 -11.03 -8.28 -16.67
C ARG A 87 -10.25 -7.89 -15.42
N PRO A 88 -9.16 -8.63 -15.11
CA PRO A 88 -8.26 -8.25 -14.02
C PRO A 88 -7.70 -6.84 -14.20
N ILE A 89 -7.52 -6.14 -13.11
CA ILE A 89 -6.80 -4.87 -13.08
C ILE A 89 -5.30 -5.18 -13.12
N VAL A 90 -4.68 -4.99 -14.28
CA VAL A 90 -3.25 -5.22 -14.47
C VAL A 90 -2.52 -3.90 -14.31
N VAL A 91 -1.77 -3.74 -13.23
CA VAL A 91 -1.13 -2.45 -12.89
C VAL A 91 -0.15 -1.97 -13.96
N SER A 92 0.56 -2.89 -14.62
CA SER A 92 1.46 -2.52 -15.72
C SER A 92 0.69 -1.97 -16.94
N GLU A 93 -0.55 -2.41 -17.18
CA GLU A 93 -1.40 -1.86 -18.24
C GLU A 93 -1.93 -0.47 -17.86
N LEU A 94 -2.35 -0.29 -16.60
CA LEU A 94 -2.76 1.04 -16.10
C LEU A 94 -1.66 2.09 -16.27
N LEU A 95 -0.41 1.71 -16.01
CA LEU A 95 0.76 2.59 -16.19
C LEU A 95 1.09 2.88 -17.67
N GLN A 96 0.60 2.08 -18.59
CA GLN A 96 0.77 2.28 -20.04
C GLN A 96 -0.37 3.07 -20.67
N SER A 97 -1.41 3.44 -19.94
CA SER A 97 -2.49 4.27 -20.45
C SER A 97 -1.96 5.62 -20.96
N PRO A 98 -2.61 6.23 -21.98
CA PRO A 98 -2.16 7.51 -22.53
C PRO A 98 -2.07 8.62 -21.47
N GLU A 99 -2.98 8.62 -20.49
CA GLU A 99 -3.00 9.59 -19.40
C GLU A 99 -1.85 9.35 -18.40
N ALA A 100 -1.59 8.08 -18.07
CA ALA A 100 -0.45 7.72 -17.22
C ALA A 100 0.87 8.07 -17.91
N LYS A 101 1.03 7.73 -19.19
CA LYS A 101 2.23 8.07 -19.97
C LYS A 101 2.51 9.56 -20.01
N LYS A 102 1.52 10.40 -20.24
CA LYS A 102 1.69 11.86 -20.21
C LYS A 102 2.24 12.36 -18.88
N LYS A 103 1.81 11.76 -17.77
CA LYS A 103 2.30 12.10 -16.42
C LYS A 103 3.70 11.57 -16.16
N ILE A 104 4.03 10.37 -16.66
CA ILE A 104 5.37 9.77 -16.59
C ILE A 104 6.36 10.63 -17.36
N ASP A 105 6.03 11.02 -18.59
CA ASP A 105 6.88 11.85 -19.45
C ASP A 105 7.08 13.25 -18.87
N ALA A 106 6.09 13.75 -18.12
CA ALA A 106 6.20 14.99 -17.36
C ALA A 106 6.95 14.86 -16.02
N GLY A 107 7.48 13.66 -15.70
CA GLY A 107 8.17 13.40 -14.42
C GLY A 107 7.24 13.36 -13.20
N LEU A 108 5.93 13.31 -13.41
CA LEU A 108 4.92 13.37 -12.34
C LEU A 108 4.45 11.99 -11.87
N LEU A 109 4.87 10.92 -12.53
CA LEU A 109 4.44 9.55 -12.25
C LEU A 109 5.65 8.64 -12.12
N ALA A 110 6.08 8.37 -10.90
CA ALA A 110 7.04 7.30 -10.64
C ALA A 110 6.93 6.75 -9.20
N GLY A 111 6.06 7.30 -8.36
CA GLY A 111 6.01 6.99 -6.93
C GLY A 111 4.84 6.09 -6.52
N ASP A 112 4.93 5.57 -5.31
CA ASP A 112 3.92 4.72 -4.69
C ASP A 112 2.54 5.40 -4.61
N ARG A 113 2.53 6.75 -4.51
CA ARG A 113 1.32 7.55 -4.45
C ARG A 113 0.47 7.43 -5.72
N GLU A 114 1.10 7.63 -6.87
CA GLU A 114 0.41 7.62 -8.18
C GLU A 114 -0.07 6.21 -8.53
N VAL A 115 0.75 5.19 -8.26
CA VAL A 115 0.35 3.80 -8.46
C VAL A 115 -0.84 3.45 -7.57
N THR A 116 -0.79 3.82 -6.30
CA THR A 116 -1.89 3.62 -5.35
C THR A 116 -3.16 4.33 -5.82
N LYS A 117 -3.04 5.60 -6.27
CA LYS A 117 -4.19 6.35 -6.81
C LYS A 117 -4.81 5.68 -8.02
N LEU A 118 -4.00 5.24 -8.98
CA LEU A 118 -4.49 4.56 -10.19
C LEU A 118 -5.25 3.29 -9.84
N VAL A 119 -4.71 2.46 -8.96
CA VAL A 119 -5.34 1.21 -8.54
C VAL A 119 -6.66 1.48 -7.80
N LEU A 120 -6.66 2.39 -6.82
CA LEU A 120 -7.88 2.68 -6.05
C LEU A 120 -8.95 3.34 -6.93
N ARG A 121 -8.56 4.18 -7.89
CA ARG A 121 -9.50 4.80 -8.83
C ARG A 121 -10.13 3.78 -9.77
N GLU A 122 -9.35 2.82 -10.29
CA GLU A 122 -9.88 1.76 -11.13
C GLU A 122 -10.86 0.87 -10.36
N LEU A 123 -10.57 0.58 -9.08
CA LEU A 123 -11.47 -0.19 -8.21
C LEU A 123 -12.82 0.50 -7.91
N LEU A 124 -12.93 1.82 -8.17
CA LEU A 124 -14.20 2.54 -8.02
C LEU A 124 -15.14 2.37 -9.21
N ASP A 125 -14.67 1.75 -10.30
CA ASP A 125 -15.54 1.48 -11.46
C ASP A 125 -16.62 0.48 -11.06
N PRO A 126 -17.92 0.80 -11.23
CA PRO A 126 -19.04 -0.07 -10.86
C PRO A 126 -19.00 -1.48 -11.46
N LYS A 127 -18.26 -1.67 -12.56
CA LYS A 127 -18.08 -3.01 -13.17
C LYS A 127 -17.43 -4.02 -12.20
N TYR A 128 -16.67 -3.55 -11.21
CA TYR A 128 -16.02 -4.40 -10.20
C TYR A 128 -16.86 -4.64 -8.93
N GLU A 129 -18.13 -4.26 -8.92
CA GLU A 129 -18.99 -4.40 -7.73
C GLU A 129 -19.04 -5.83 -7.18
N SER A 130 -19.06 -6.84 -8.04
CA SER A 130 -19.06 -8.26 -7.66
C SER A 130 -17.74 -8.73 -7.05
N GLY A 131 -16.65 -8.08 -7.38
CA GLY A 131 -15.28 -8.40 -6.94
C GLY A 131 -14.26 -8.04 -7.98
N ALA A 132 -13.00 -7.97 -7.57
CA ALA A 132 -11.89 -7.60 -8.44
C ALA A 132 -10.66 -8.49 -8.21
N VAL A 133 -9.90 -8.71 -9.29
CA VAL A 133 -8.54 -9.26 -9.23
C VAL A 133 -7.58 -8.16 -9.63
N VAL A 134 -6.59 -7.86 -8.77
CA VAL A 134 -5.55 -6.86 -9.03
C VAL A 134 -4.20 -7.57 -9.18
N ASP A 135 -3.62 -7.53 -10.38
CA ASP A 135 -2.31 -8.11 -10.66
C ASP A 135 -1.22 -7.04 -10.64
N GLY A 136 -0.25 -7.22 -9.77
CA GLY A 136 0.94 -6.42 -9.69
C GLY A 136 0.88 -5.26 -8.69
N TYR A 137 0.04 -5.34 -7.68
CA TYR A 137 -0.02 -4.46 -6.52
C TYR A 137 -0.36 -5.29 -5.27
N PRO A 138 0.27 -5.04 -4.08
CA PRO A 138 1.35 -4.08 -3.82
C PRO A 138 2.72 -4.63 -4.23
N ARG A 139 3.69 -3.77 -4.59
CA ARG A 139 5.07 -4.16 -4.95
C ARG A 139 6.13 -3.60 -4.01
N THR A 140 5.79 -2.59 -3.22
CA THR A 140 6.68 -1.95 -2.24
C THR A 140 6.11 -2.08 -0.84
N LYS A 141 6.94 -1.90 0.18
CA LYS A 141 6.48 -1.88 1.58
C LYS A 141 5.50 -0.74 1.82
N THR A 142 5.76 0.43 1.25
CA THR A 142 4.85 1.59 1.30
C THR A 142 3.48 1.25 0.73
N GLN A 143 3.41 0.57 -0.41
CA GLN A 143 2.16 0.11 -1.00
C GLN A 143 1.43 -0.91 -0.12
N VAL A 144 2.16 -1.82 0.54
CA VAL A 144 1.58 -2.76 1.52
C VAL A 144 0.93 -2.00 2.69
N GLU A 145 1.61 -0.98 3.21
CA GLU A 145 1.04 -0.15 4.27
C GLU A 145 -0.16 0.68 3.79
N CYS A 146 -0.15 1.19 2.56
CA CYS A 146 -1.32 1.82 1.94
C CYS A 146 -2.50 0.83 1.85
N LEU A 147 -2.24 -0.42 1.46
CA LEU A 147 -3.26 -1.46 1.36
C LEU A 147 -3.89 -1.79 2.73
N LYS A 148 -3.08 -1.89 3.79
CA LYS A 148 -3.58 -2.08 5.16
C LYS A 148 -4.48 -0.91 5.61
N ARG A 149 -4.11 0.33 5.24
CA ARG A 149 -4.91 1.53 5.53
C ARG A 149 -6.21 1.54 4.74
N PHE A 150 -6.16 1.12 3.49
CA PHE A 150 -7.35 0.97 2.66
C PHE A 150 -8.34 -0.02 3.27
N HIS A 151 -7.90 -1.22 3.65
CA HIS A 151 -8.75 -2.19 4.34
C HIS A 151 -9.36 -1.63 5.63
N ARG A 152 -8.56 -0.92 6.43
CA ARG A 152 -9.04 -0.28 7.66
C ARG A 152 -10.10 0.78 7.36
N ARG A 153 -9.86 1.64 6.38
CA ARG A 153 -10.80 2.69 5.98
C ARG A 153 -12.14 2.12 5.52
N LEU A 154 -12.15 1.04 4.75
CA LEU A 154 -13.37 0.35 4.35
C LEU A 154 -14.11 -0.26 5.55
N SER A 155 -13.37 -0.83 6.49
CA SER A 155 -13.94 -1.39 7.73
C SER A 155 -14.57 -0.29 8.61
N ASP A 156 -13.94 0.86 8.70
CA ASP A 156 -14.45 2.03 9.43
C ASP A 156 -15.73 2.58 8.78
N LEU A 157 -15.74 2.69 7.44
CA LEU A 157 -16.93 3.10 6.69
C LEU A 157 -18.09 2.13 6.91
N ARG A 158 -17.85 0.82 6.82
CA ARG A 158 -18.86 -0.18 7.14
C ARG A 158 -19.39 0.00 8.56
N SER A 159 -18.53 0.13 9.55
CA SER A 159 -18.93 0.33 10.95
C SER A 159 -19.77 1.58 11.14
N LYS A 160 -19.41 2.67 10.44
CA LYS A 160 -20.15 3.92 10.46
C LYS A 160 -21.58 3.80 9.92
N TYR A 161 -21.78 3.00 8.87
CA TYR A 161 -23.07 2.86 8.20
C TYR A 161 -23.84 1.60 8.59
N LEU A 162 -23.32 0.78 9.51
CA LEU A 162 -23.98 -0.42 10.01
C LEU A 162 -25.35 -0.07 10.63
N GLY A 163 -26.39 -0.79 10.22
CA GLY A 163 -27.77 -0.54 10.67
C GLY A 163 -28.46 0.67 10.03
N THR A 164 -27.83 1.32 9.04
CA THR A 164 -28.42 2.40 8.27
C THR A 164 -28.89 1.92 6.90
N PHE A 165 -29.69 2.75 6.18
CA PHE A 165 -30.09 2.46 4.79
C PHE A 165 -28.91 2.40 3.81
N LEU A 166 -27.74 2.90 4.20
CA LEU A 166 -26.51 2.88 3.41
C LEU A 166 -25.66 1.62 3.67
N GLU A 167 -26.03 0.75 4.60
CA GLU A 167 -25.22 -0.43 4.96
C GLU A 167 -24.86 -1.31 3.76
N SER A 168 -25.80 -1.52 2.85
CA SER A 168 -25.58 -2.34 1.64
C SER A 168 -24.52 -1.76 0.70
N GLN A 169 -24.26 -0.45 0.76
CA GLN A 169 -23.25 0.21 -0.07
C GLN A 169 -21.83 0.04 0.48
N PHE A 170 -21.68 -0.37 1.74
CA PHE A 170 -20.40 -0.58 2.40
C PHE A 170 -20.31 -2.03 2.92
N PRO A 171 -20.14 -3.01 2.04
CA PRO A 171 -20.01 -4.41 2.43
C PRO A 171 -18.76 -4.64 3.28
N LYS A 172 -18.71 -5.77 4.00
CA LYS A 172 -17.51 -6.15 4.74
C LYS A 172 -16.37 -6.42 3.78
N PRO A 173 -15.25 -5.68 3.84
CA PRO A 173 -14.14 -5.89 2.93
C PRO A 173 -13.48 -7.25 3.15
N ARG A 174 -13.22 -7.97 2.06
CA ARG A 174 -12.48 -9.24 2.02
C ARG A 174 -11.30 -9.08 1.07
N PHE A 175 -10.10 -9.08 1.63
CA PHE A 175 -8.84 -9.00 0.88
C PHE A 175 -8.14 -10.35 0.93
N HIS A 176 -7.74 -10.86 -0.23
CA HIS A 176 -7.08 -12.15 -0.40
C HIS A 176 -5.72 -11.99 -1.09
#